data_49fe1fa4f943932e86b0cd10285f9378
#
_entry.id   49fe1fa4f943932e86b0cd10285f9378
#
_cell.length_a   1.000
_cell.length_b   1.000
_cell.length_c   1.000
_cell.angle_alpha   90.00
_cell.angle_beta   90.00
_cell.angle_gamma   90.00
#
_symmetry.space_group_name_H-M   'P 1'
#
loop_
_entity.id
_entity.type
_entity.pdbx_description
1 polymer ?
#
loop_
_entity_poly.entity_id
_entity_poly.type
_entity_poly.pdbx_seq_one_letter_code
_entity_poly.pdbx_strand_id
1 'polypeptide(L)'
;MVNLKGLASYCQECGACAARLSGTSVSGVDPHLVNNIVDEVIRSIQKDVKPETEAETPSIPLGVSNRHIHLTHKTLEVLFGAGTVLEKYRQLYQPEDFAAKQTVTIIGSKMRGIEKVRILGPLRDYDQVEISTTDAITLGIRPPVRNSGDLTGAAPLTLVGPAGSIYLPLCAIIASRHIHMSDDDASRLGVKTGDLCRIRLKGDKPTIFENVLIRTHKSWKLQLHLDTDEANATGSLCGTQAEFLGKM
;
A
#
# COMPACT_ATOMS: atom_id res chain seq x y z
N MET A 1 0.30 33.87 5.01
CA MET A 1 -0.79 34.70 5.62
C MET A 1 -2.09 33.95 5.42
N VAL A 2 -2.56 33.25 6.43
CA VAL A 2 -3.86 32.58 6.39
C VAL A 2 -4.93 33.64 6.56
N ASN A 3 -5.81 33.78 5.59
CA ASN A 3 -6.88 34.77 5.58
C ASN A 3 -8.00 34.35 6.54
N LEU A 4 -7.98 34.87 7.77
CA LEU A 4 -8.94 34.57 8.82
C LEU A 4 -10.35 35.17 8.59
N LYS A 5 -10.59 35.82 7.46
CA LYS A 5 -11.91 36.41 7.15
C LYS A 5 -12.96 35.39 6.65
N GLY A 6 -12.58 34.16 6.35
CA GLY A 6 -13.51 33.11 5.88
C GLY A 6 -14.16 32.26 6.98
N LEU A 7 -13.70 32.33 8.22
CA LEU A 7 -14.21 31.48 9.30
C LEU A 7 -15.42 32.10 10.06
N ALA A 8 -15.70 33.37 9.85
CA ALA A 8 -16.81 34.04 10.54
C ALA A 8 -18.21 33.83 9.91
N SER A 9 -18.28 33.34 8.65
CA SER A 9 -19.56 33.19 7.93
C SER A 9 -20.27 31.85 8.17
N TYR A 10 -19.57 30.84 8.69
CA TYR A 10 -20.17 29.52 8.94
C TYR A 10 -20.83 29.34 10.31
N CYS A 11 -20.67 30.29 11.22
CA CYS A 11 -21.24 30.21 12.56
C CYS A 11 -22.58 30.97 12.78
N GLN A 12 -23.14 31.63 11.77
CA GLN A 12 -24.38 32.41 11.95
C GLN A 12 -25.68 31.60 11.96
N GLU A 13 -25.63 30.31 11.55
CA GLU A 13 -26.84 29.47 11.52
C GLU A 13 -26.95 28.49 12.70
N CYS A 14 -25.95 28.40 13.57
CA CYS A 14 -25.97 27.53 14.75
C CYS A 14 -26.22 28.40 16.02
N GLY A 15 -27.45 28.48 16.46
CA GLY A 15 -27.86 29.24 17.66
C GLY A 15 -27.17 28.83 18.99
N ALA A 16 -26.29 27.83 18.98
CA ALA A 16 -25.55 27.38 20.16
C ALA A 16 -24.24 28.14 20.41
N CYS A 17 -23.67 28.83 19.40
CA CYS A 17 -22.44 29.60 19.57
C CYS A 17 -22.62 31.04 20.02
N ALA A 18 -23.81 31.62 19.83
CA ALA A 18 -24.09 33.00 20.22
C ALA A 18 -24.22 33.21 21.75
N ALA A 19 -24.48 32.15 22.50
CA ALA A 19 -24.69 32.24 23.95
C ALA A 19 -23.40 32.22 24.80
N ARG A 20 -22.22 32.00 24.20
CA ARG A 20 -20.94 31.92 24.95
C ARG A 20 -20.03 33.14 24.83
N LEU A 21 -20.43 34.18 24.08
CA LEU A 21 -19.63 35.39 23.92
C LEU A 21 -20.19 36.60 24.71
N SER A 22 -21.27 36.41 25.49
CA SER A 22 -21.79 37.45 26.37
C SER A 22 -21.32 37.18 27.79
N GLY A 23 -20.27 37.87 28.20
CA GLY A 23 -20.04 38.19 29.60
C GLY A 23 -19.10 37.29 30.38
N THR A 24 -17.82 37.55 30.27
CA THR A 24 -17.00 37.87 31.44
C THR A 24 -15.92 38.84 30.97
N SER A 25 -16.16 40.12 31.14
CA SER A 25 -15.08 41.11 31.15
C SER A 25 -14.20 40.76 32.35
N VAL A 26 -13.00 40.22 32.09
CA VAL A 26 -11.93 40.19 33.07
C VAL A 26 -11.51 41.63 33.23
N SER A 27 -12.19 42.35 34.16
CA SER A 27 -11.83 43.70 34.52
C SER A 27 -10.46 43.65 35.17
N GLY A 28 -9.47 44.24 34.54
CA GLY A 28 -8.14 44.45 35.11
C GLY A 28 -6.93 44.02 34.28
N VAL A 29 -7.11 43.46 33.08
CA VAL A 29 -5.96 43.12 32.24
C VAL A 29 -5.81 44.16 31.14
N ASP A 30 -4.66 44.83 31.10
CA ASP A 30 -4.33 45.81 30.07
C ASP A 30 -4.26 45.10 28.70
N PRO A 31 -5.09 45.53 27.71
CA PRO A 31 -5.05 44.95 26.39
C PRO A 31 -3.66 45.01 25.71
N HIS A 32 -2.86 46.02 26.04
CA HIS A 32 -1.47 46.14 25.55
C HIS A 32 -0.57 45.07 26.15
N LEU A 33 -0.77 44.71 27.43
CA LEU A 33 -0.03 43.64 28.06
C LEU A 33 -0.36 42.27 27.44
N VAL A 34 -1.63 42.01 27.13
CA VAL A 34 -2.05 40.77 26.45
C VAL A 34 -1.42 40.66 25.08
N ASN A 35 -1.45 41.71 24.27
CA ASN A 35 -0.86 41.73 22.95
C ASN A 35 0.66 41.54 23.02
N ASN A 36 1.32 42.17 23.96
CA ASN A 36 2.78 41.99 24.14
C ASN A 36 3.15 40.54 24.53
N ILE A 37 2.38 39.92 25.42
CA ILE A 37 2.60 38.50 25.79
C ILE A 37 2.33 37.58 24.61
N VAL A 38 1.25 37.81 23.84
CA VAL A 38 0.94 37.03 22.65
C VAL A 38 2.05 37.15 21.60
N ASP A 39 2.54 38.37 21.33
CA ASP A 39 3.65 38.59 20.40
C ASP A 39 4.96 37.94 20.86
N GLU A 40 5.23 37.96 22.17
CA GLU A 40 6.42 37.35 22.74
C GLU A 40 6.34 35.81 22.67
N VAL A 41 5.19 35.23 22.94
CA VAL A 41 4.91 33.79 22.80
C VAL A 41 5.01 33.39 21.34
N ILE A 42 4.44 34.14 20.39
CA ILE A 42 4.55 33.89 18.97
C ILE A 42 6.01 33.93 18.51
N ARG A 43 6.80 34.95 18.94
CA ARG A 43 8.23 35.05 18.62
C ARG A 43 9.05 33.93 19.25
N SER A 44 8.70 33.49 20.45
CA SER A 44 9.36 32.35 21.12
C SER A 44 9.10 31.06 20.34
N ILE A 45 7.84 30.78 20.00
CA ILE A 45 7.45 29.61 19.19
C ILE A 45 8.11 29.65 17.80
N GLN A 46 8.18 30.83 17.17
CA GLN A 46 8.83 30.98 15.86
C GLN A 46 10.35 30.83 15.89
N LYS A 47 11.03 31.12 17.04
CA LYS A 47 12.46 30.87 17.20
C LYS A 47 12.80 29.39 17.37
N ASP A 48 11.91 28.63 18.00
CA ASP A 48 12.09 27.20 18.24
C ASP A 48 11.64 26.35 17.04
N VAL A 49 10.77 26.89 16.19
CA VAL A 49 10.46 26.31 14.87
C VAL A 49 11.57 26.73 13.91
N LYS A 50 12.70 26.02 13.93
CA LYS A 50 13.55 25.98 12.75
C LYS A 50 12.60 25.61 11.59
N PRO A 51 12.62 26.35 10.44
CA PRO A 51 11.99 25.81 9.25
C PRO A 51 12.68 24.45 9.05
N GLU A 52 11.94 23.35 9.29
CA GLU A 52 12.35 22.09 8.70
C GLU A 52 12.49 22.44 7.23
N THR A 53 13.74 22.57 6.78
CA THR A 53 14.00 22.41 5.35
C THR A 53 13.24 21.14 5.03
N GLU A 54 12.18 21.24 4.22
CA GLU A 54 11.50 20.07 3.68
C GLU A 54 12.62 19.23 3.06
N ALA A 55 13.20 18.37 3.88
CA ALA A 55 14.05 17.30 3.37
C ALA A 55 13.12 16.61 2.39
N GLU A 56 13.43 16.68 1.09
CA GLU A 56 12.63 16.09 0.04
C GLU A 56 12.32 14.67 0.50
N THR A 57 11.10 14.48 0.99
CA THR A 57 10.66 13.16 1.45
C THR A 57 10.79 12.23 0.26
N PRO A 58 11.57 11.17 0.36
CA PRO A 58 11.85 10.32 -0.78
C PRO A 58 10.54 9.85 -1.39
N SER A 59 10.40 10.10 -2.68
CA SER A 59 9.25 9.71 -3.46
C SER A 59 9.40 8.26 -3.91
N ILE A 60 8.40 7.43 -3.61
CA ILE A 60 8.42 6.00 -3.90
C ILE A 60 7.32 5.69 -4.93
N PRO A 61 7.67 5.18 -6.12
CA PRO A 61 6.66 4.87 -7.13
C PRO A 61 5.80 3.67 -6.69
N LEU A 62 4.48 3.79 -6.88
CA LEU A 62 3.52 2.73 -6.62
C LEU A 62 3.51 1.70 -7.75
N GLY A 63 3.59 0.42 -7.40
CA GLY A 63 3.23 -0.72 -8.22
C GLY A 63 1.93 -1.34 -7.70
N VAL A 64 0.87 -1.32 -8.50
CA VAL A 64 -0.37 -2.02 -8.15
C VAL A 64 -0.23 -3.48 -8.50
N SER A 65 -0.28 -4.35 -7.48
CA SER A 65 -0.21 -5.79 -7.62
C SER A 65 -1.60 -6.35 -7.93
N ASN A 66 -1.85 -6.67 -9.20
CA ASN A 66 -3.04 -7.40 -9.58
C ASN A 66 -2.91 -8.88 -9.19
N ARG A 67 -4.05 -9.59 -9.15
CA ARG A 67 -4.04 -11.04 -8.93
C ARG A 67 -3.08 -11.76 -9.87
N HIS A 68 -2.24 -12.63 -9.31
CA HIS A 68 -1.24 -13.39 -10.06
C HIS A 68 -0.85 -14.68 -9.35
N ILE A 69 -0.06 -15.49 -10.03
CA ILE A 69 0.33 -16.82 -9.55
C ILE A 69 1.82 -17.01 -9.75
N HIS A 70 2.46 -17.60 -8.74
CA HIS A 70 3.77 -18.21 -8.83
C HIS A 70 3.61 -19.73 -8.80
N LEU A 71 4.31 -20.45 -9.66
CA LEU A 71 4.18 -21.89 -9.80
C LEU A 71 5.51 -22.61 -9.60
N THR A 72 5.40 -23.85 -9.15
CA THR A 72 6.46 -24.83 -9.27
C THR A 72 6.53 -25.39 -10.71
N HIS A 73 7.66 -25.97 -11.09
CA HIS A 73 7.80 -26.65 -12.38
C HIS A 73 6.77 -27.77 -12.54
N LYS A 74 6.57 -28.57 -11.49
CA LYS A 74 5.58 -29.66 -11.48
C LYS A 74 4.16 -29.19 -11.76
N THR A 75 3.74 -28.12 -11.11
CA THR A 75 2.38 -27.56 -11.30
C THR A 75 2.24 -26.96 -12.69
N LEU A 76 3.26 -26.31 -13.22
CA LEU A 76 3.26 -25.82 -14.60
C LEU A 76 3.03 -26.96 -15.61
N GLU A 77 3.70 -28.09 -15.45
CA GLU A 77 3.53 -29.26 -16.35
C GLU A 77 2.12 -29.88 -16.23
N VAL A 78 1.54 -29.94 -15.05
CA VAL A 78 0.15 -30.40 -14.87
C VAL A 78 -0.84 -29.51 -15.63
N LEU A 79 -0.62 -28.21 -15.60
CA LEU A 79 -1.57 -27.24 -16.17
C LEU A 79 -1.38 -27.03 -17.68
N PHE A 80 -0.17 -27.19 -18.20
CA PHE A 80 0.16 -26.85 -19.60
C PHE A 80 0.77 -27.99 -20.41
N GLY A 81 1.07 -29.13 -19.79
CA GLY A 81 1.74 -30.30 -20.40
C GLY A 81 3.22 -30.40 -20.06
N ALA A 82 3.72 -31.63 -20.13
CA ALA A 82 5.14 -31.91 -19.83
C ALA A 82 6.11 -31.12 -20.74
N GLY A 83 7.19 -30.65 -20.15
CA GLY A 83 8.24 -29.89 -20.87
C GLY A 83 7.84 -28.43 -21.16
N THR A 84 6.69 -27.94 -20.68
CA THR A 84 6.30 -26.54 -20.85
C THR A 84 7.25 -25.61 -20.09
N VAL A 85 7.64 -24.53 -20.73
CA VAL A 85 8.39 -23.42 -20.14
C VAL A 85 7.57 -22.15 -20.14
N LEU A 86 7.80 -21.28 -19.17
CA LEU A 86 7.13 -19.97 -19.15
C LEU A 86 7.67 -19.09 -20.27
N GLU A 87 6.75 -18.61 -21.12
CA GLU A 87 7.06 -17.66 -22.16
C GLU A 87 6.90 -16.23 -21.65
N LYS A 88 7.97 -15.45 -21.69
CA LYS A 88 7.94 -14.05 -21.26
C LYS A 88 7.02 -13.22 -22.16
N TYR A 89 6.01 -12.58 -21.54
CA TYR A 89 5.13 -11.61 -22.18
C TYR A 89 5.65 -10.18 -21.97
N ARG A 90 6.00 -9.83 -20.72
CA ARG A 90 6.45 -8.49 -20.35
C ARG A 90 7.39 -8.54 -19.15
N GLN A 91 8.47 -7.73 -19.20
CA GLN A 91 9.32 -7.49 -18.04
C GLN A 91 8.52 -6.71 -17.00
N LEU A 92 8.63 -7.10 -15.73
CA LEU A 92 8.10 -6.34 -14.60
C LEU A 92 9.12 -5.30 -14.13
N TYR A 93 8.73 -4.48 -13.19
CA TYR A 93 9.58 -3.41 -12.67
C TYR A 93 10.81 -3.96 -11.96
N GLN A 94 10.65 -5.04 -11.20
CA GLN A 94 11.77 -5.74 -10.59
C GLN A 94 12.54 -6.53 -11.67
N PRO A 95 13.90 -6.50 -11.63
CA PRO A 95 14.72 -7.03 -12.73
C PRO A 95 14.55 -8.53 -13.01
N GLU A 96 14.29 -9.32 -11.98
CA GLU A 96 14.23 -10.78 -12.07
C GLU A 96 12.81 -11.28 -12.42
N ASP A 97 11.79 -10.46 -12.20
CA ASP A 97 10.40 -10.85 -12.37
C ASP A 97 9.87 -10.51 -13.77
N PHE A 98 9.06 -11.38 -14.31
CA PHE A 98 8.36 -11.14 -15.58
C PHE A 98 6.94 -11.70 -15.55
N ALA A 99 6.04 -11.08 -16.30
CA ALA A 99 4.72 -11.65 -16.58
C ALA A 99 4.87 -12.66 -17.73
N ALA A 100 4.38 -13.89 -17.53
CA ALA A 100 4.36 -14.89 -18.58
C ALA A 100 3.18 -14.68 -19.55
N LYS A 101 3.21 -15.27 -20.74
CA LYS A 101 2.05 -15.33 -21.64
C LYS A 101 0.95 -16.23 -21.08
N GLN A 102 1.34 -17.27 -20.36
CA GLN A 102 0.45 -18.24 -19.76
C GLN A 102 -0.46 -17.62 -18.70
N THR A 103 -1.71 -18.03 -18.74
CA THR A 103 -2.74 -17.68 -17.74
C THR A 103 -3.52 -18.94 -17.39
N VAL A 104 -4.10 -18.95 -16.22
CA VAL A 104 -4.97 -20.00 -15.73
C VAL A 104 -6.28 -19.44 -15.22
N THR A 105 -7.27 -20.30 -15.04
CA THR A 105 -8.46 -20.02 -14.25
C THR A 105 -8.25 -20.54 -12.84
N ILE A 106 -8.58 -19.70 -11.84
CA ILE A 106 -8.60 -20.10 -10.44
C ILE A 106 -10.04 -20.29 -9.99
N ILE A 107 -10.32 -21.36 -9.26
CA ILE A 107 -11.67 -21.72 -8.80
C ILE A 107 -11.65 -21.90 -7.28
N GLY A 108 -12.53 -21.18 -6.60
CA GLY A 108 -12.72 -21.28 -5.15
C GLY A 108 -13.65 -22.42 -4.75
N SER A 109 -13.75 -22.67 -3.44
CA SER A 109 -14.56 -23.75 -2.86
C SER A 109 -16.07 -23.70 -3.18
N LYS A 110 -16.59 -22.55 -3.55
CA LYS A 110 -17.98 -22.36 -3.98
C LYS A 110 -18.18 -22.48 -5.49
N MET A 111 -17.25 -23.10 -6.22
CA MET A 111 -17.28 -23.25 -7.69
C MET A 111 -17.35 -21.92 -8.43
N ARG A 112 -16.94 -20.83 -7.81
CA ARG A 112 -16.76 -19.52 -8.44
C ARG A 112 -15.36 -19.39 -8.96
N GLY A 113 -15.18 -18.92 -10.18
CA GLY A 113 -13.90 -18.83 -10.85
C GLY A 113 -13.53 -17.40 -11.24
N ILE A 114 -12.24 -17.16 -11.37
CA ILE A 114 -11.65 -15.98 -11.99
C ILE A 114 -10.72 -16.47 -13.09
N GLU A 115 -10.99 -16.01 -14.31
CA GLU A 115 -10.24 -16.40 -15.50
C GLU A 115 -9.04 -15.49 -15.76
N LYS A 116 -8.13 -15.98 -16.62
CA LYS A 116 -6.99 -15.22 -17.14
C LYS A 116 -6.06 -14.67 -16.05
N VAL A 117 -5.94 -15.40 -14.95
CA VAL A 117 -4.99 -15.04 -13.89
C VAL A 117 -3.57 -15.31 -14.41
N ARG A 118 -2.73 -14.28 -14.37
CA ARG A 118 -1.41 -14.26 -14.96
C ARG A 118 -0.40 -15.03 -14.11
N ILE A 119 0.42 -15.88 -14.76
CA ILE A 119 1.56 -16.48 -14.11
C ILE A 119 2.72 -15.49 -14.17
N LEU A 120 3.41 -15.33 -13.04
CA LEU A 120 4.65 -14.57 -12.95
C LEU A 120 5.83 -15.54 -12.84
N GLY A 121 6.84 -15.27 -13.62
CA GLY A 121 8.12 -15.97 -13.56
C GLY A 121 9.19 -15.12 -12.88
N PRO A 122 10.30 -15.78 -12.47
CA PRO A 122 10.64 -17.20 -12.68
C PRO A 122 9.78 -18.16 -11.86
N LEU A 123 9.88 -19.47 -12.17
CA LEU A 123 9.26 -20.52 -11.36
C LEU A 123 9.86 -20.53 -9.96
N ARG A 124 9.07 -20.96 -9.00
CA ARG A 124 9.44 -21.01 -7.57
C ARG A 124 9.38 -22.45 -7.05
N ASP A 125 9.86 -22.66 -5.83
CA ASP A 125 9.80 -23.95 -5.14
C ASP A 125 8.44 -24.20 -4.48
N TYR A 126 7.50 -23.26 -4.59
CA TYR A 126 6.15 -23.32 -4.04
C TYR A 126 5.13 -22.73 -5.00
N ASP A 127 3.89 -23.19 -4.88
CA ASP A 127 2.74 -22.65 -5.63
C ASP A 127 2.04 -21.63 -4.76
N GLN A 128 1.90 -20.38 -5.24
CA GLN A 128 1.28 -19.28 -4.52
C GLN A 128 0.38 -18.47 -5.42
N VAL A 129 -0.81 -18.15 -4.92
CA VAL A 129 -1.78 -17.27 -5.58
C VAL A 129 -1.96 -16.04 -4.71
N GLU A 130 -1.60 -14.87 -5.25
CA GLU A 130 -1.83 -13.58 -4.59
C GLU A 130 -3.09 -12.94 -5.17
N ILE A 131 -4.04 -12.62 -4.31
CA ILE A 131 -5.34 -12.03 -4.67
C ILE A 131 -5.70 -10.91 -3.71
N SER A 132 -6.64 -10.07 -4.12
CA SER A 132 -7.23 -9.05 -3.25
C SER A 132 -8.37 -9.62 -2.40
N THR A 133 -8.84 -8.86 -1.42
CA THR A 133 -10.03 -9.20 -0.62
C THR A 133 -11.28 -9.30 -1.50
N THR A 134 -11.44 -8.41 -2.48
CA THR A 134 -12.55 -8.46 -3.46
C THR A 134 -12.52 -9.74 -4.28
N ASP A 135 -11.33 -10.18 -4.72
CA ASP A 135 -11.19 -11.48 -5.41
C ASP A 135 -11.55 -12.65 -4.51
N ALA A 136 -11.11 -12.62 -3.25
CA ALA A 136 -11.41 -13.65 -2.27
C ALA A 136 -12.93 -13.79 -2.01
N ILE A 137 -13.64 -12.67 -1.93
CA ILE A 137 -15.11 -12.63 -1.83
C ILE A 137 -15.74 -13.27 -3.08
N THR A 138 -15.25 -12.91 -4.26
CA THR A 138 -15.72 -13.50 -5.53
C THR A 138 -15.54 -15.00 -5.56
N LEU A 139 -14.37 -15.50 -5.15
CA LEU A 139 -14.05 -16.94 -5.09
C LEU A 139 -14.76 -17.68 -3.93
N GLY A 140 -15.26 -16.94 -2.94
CA GLY A 140 -15.90 -17.50 -1.75
C GLY A 140 -14.92 -18.19 -0.79
N ILE A 141 -13.70 -17.68 -0.69
CA ILE A 141 -12.64 -18.13 0.21
C ILE A 141 -12.23 -17.02 1.18
N ARG A 142 -11.43 -17.37 2.19
CA ARG A 142 -10.91 -16.42 3.19
C ARG A 142 -9.40 -16.65 3.39
N PRO A 143 -8.57 -16.18 2.46
CA PRO A 143 -7.13 -16.26 2.61
C PRO A 143 -6.64 -15.29 3.70
N PRO A 144 -5.58 -15.63 4.42
CA PRO A 144 -4.97 -14.72 5.37
C PRO A 144 -4.14 -13.65 4.64
N VAL A 145 -3.91 -12.52 5.33
CA VAL A 145 -2.87 -11.57 4.92
C VAL A 145 -1.52 -12.14 5.33
N ARG A 146 -0.60 -12.29 4.37
CA ARG A 146 0.74 -12.86 4.57
C ARG A 146 1.79 -12.15 3.72
N ASN A 147 3.02 -12.26 4.14
CA ASN A 147 4.15 -11.89 3.27
C ASN A 147 4.26 -12.92 2.14
N SER A 148 4.55 -12.47 0.93
CA SER A 148 4.83 -13.38 -0.20
C SER A 148 5.90 -14.41 0.18
N GLY A 149 5.58 -15.69 0.02
CA GLY A 149 6.37 -16.83 0.46
C GLY A 149 5.89 -17.49 1.76
N ASP A 150 5.08 -16.83 2.57
CA ASP A 150 4.47 -17.40 3.76
C ASP A 150 3.06 -17.92 3.44
N LEU A 151 2.92 -19.23 3.37
CA LEU A 151 1.65 -19.91 3.09
C LEU A 151 0.97 -20.45 4.35
N THR A 152 1.38 -20.02 5.54
CA THR A 152 0.78 -20.46 6.81
C THR A 152 -0.69 -20.06 6.86
N GLY A 153 -1.58 -21.06 6.84
CA GLY A 153 -3.03 -20.87 6.84
C GLY A 153 -3.60 -20.36 5.50
N ALA A 154 -2.82 -20.43 4.40
CA ALA A 154 -3.29 -20.08 3.07
C ALA A 154 -4.57 -20.83 2.70
N ALA A 155 -5.43 -20.18 1.91
CA ALA A 155 -6.69 -20.81 1.49
C ALA A 155 -6.49 -21.72 0.27
N PRO A 156 -7.37 -22.74 0.11
CA PRO A 156 -7.30 -23.65 -1.02
C PRO A 156 -7.87 -23.02 -2.29
N LEU A 157 -7.33 -23.45 -3.44
CA LEU A 157 -7.88 -23.17 -4.77
C LEU A 157 -7.68 -24.37 -5.68
N THR A 158 -8.53 -24.48 -6.71
CA THR A 158 -8.27 -25.31 -7.87
C THR A 158 -7.77 -24.41 -9.00
N LEU A 159 -6.64 -24.78 -9.59
CA LEU A 159 -6.10 -24.13 -10.79
C LEU A 159 -6.48 -24.97 -12.00
N VAL A 160 -6.91 -24.30 -13.08
CA VAL A 160 -7.28 -24.94 -14.35
C VAL A 160 -6.49 -24.32 -15.48
N GLY A 161 -5.72 -25.12 -16.17
CA GLY A 161 -4.97 -24.78 -17.38
C GLY A 161 -5.48 -25.57 -18.59
N PRO A 162 -4.88 -25.35 -19.78
CA PRO A 162 -5.33 -25.98 -21.02
C PRO A 162 -5.10 -27.50 -21.07
N ALA A 163 -4.14 -28.04 -20.32
CA ALA A 163 -3.82 -29.48 -20.31
C ALA A 163 -4.38 -30.22 -19.10
N GLY A 164 -4.76 -29.52 -18.03
CA GLY A 164 -5.26 -30.17 -16.83
C GLY A 164 -5.59 -29.20 -15.71
N SER A 165 -5.90 -29.77 -14.56
CA SER A 165 -6.22 -29.01 -13.36
C SER A 165 -5.56 -29.61 -12.12
N ILE A 166 -5.35 -28.78 -11.09
CA ILE A 166 -4.79 -29.21 -9.81
C ILE A 166 -5.48 -28.51 -8.65
N TYR A 167 -5.79 -29.24 -7.61
CA TYR A 167 -6.23 -28.71 -6.34
C TYR A 167 -5.02 -28.46 -5.44
N LEU A 168 -4.89 -27.23 -4.97
CA LEU A 168 -3.84 -26.81 -4.05
C LEU A 168 -4.50 -26.46 -2.69
N PRO A 169 -4.22 -27.22 -1.64
CA PRO A 169 -4.89 -27.06 -0.34
C PRO A 169 -4.44 -25.80 0.42
N LEU A 170 -3.24 -25.30 0.13
CA LEU A 170 -2.62 -24.16 0.80
C LEU A 170 -1.85 -23.33 -0.24
N CYS A 171 -2.52 -22.38 -0.89
CA CYS A 171 -1.84 -21.58 -1.94
C CYS A 171 -2.28 -20.12 -2.00
N ALA A 172 -3.51 -19.77 -1.59
CA ALA A 172 -4.01 -18.41 -1.74
C ALA A 172 -3.75 -17.57 -0.50
N ILE A 173 -3.17 -16.39 -0.71
CA ILE A 173 -2.93 -15.35 0.30
C ILE A 173 -3.39 -13.99 -0.23
N ILE A 174 -3.61 -13.05 0.69
CA ILE A 174 -3.60 -11.62 0.40
C ILE A 174 -2.20 -11.12 0.75
N ALA A 175 -1.46 -10.64 -0.22
CA ALA A 175 -0.09 -10.17 0.02
C ALA A 175 -0.08 -8.93 0.91
N SER A 176 0.71 -8.95 1.99
CA SER A 176 0.94 -7.76 2.81
C SER A 176 1.54 -6.65 1.95
N ARG A 177 1.08 -5.41 2.15
CA ARG A 177 1.69 -4.24 1.52
C ARG A 177 3.15 -4.12 1.90
N HIS A 178 4.00 -3.80 0.95
CA HIS A 178 5.43 -3.75 1.18
C HIS A 178 6.15 -2.80 0.21
N ILE A 179 7.38 -2.47 0.56
CA ILE A 179 8.29 -1.72 -0.31
C ILE A 179 9.48 -2.62 -0.65
N HIS A 180 9.71 -2.82 -1.94
CA HIS A 180 10.98 -3.34 -2.44
C HIS A 180 11.97 -2.20 -2.58
N MET A 181 13.21 -2.41 -2.17
CA MET A 181 14.28 -1.44 -2.32
C MET A 181 15.66 -2.09 -2.36
N SER A 182 16.64 -1.35 -2.86
CA SER A 182 18.05 -1.75 -2.75
C SER A 182 18.56 -1.54 -1.33
N ASP A 183 19.70 -2.14 -1.00
CA ASP A 183 20.37 -1.91 0.28
C ASP A 183 20.83 -0.44 0.42
N ASP A 184 21.16 0.21 -0.69
CA ASP A 184 21.51 1.63 -0.74
C ASP A 184 20.30 2.52 -0.44
N ASP A 185 19.12 2.20 -1.02
CA ASP A 185 17.88 2.92 -0.72
C ASP A 185 17.50 2.75 0.76
N ALA A 186 17.63 1.54 1.30
CA ALA A 186 17.35 1.26 2.71
C ALA A 186 18.26 2.07 3.63
N SER A 187 19.54 2.16 3.32
CA SER A 187 20.52 2.95 4.08
C SER A 187 20.17 4.45 4.03
N ARG A 188 19.80 4.95 2.85
CA ARG A 188 19.37 6.35 2.65
C ARG A 188 18.11 6.70 3.44
N LEU A 189 17.17 5.76 3.54
CA LEU A 189 15.91 5.92 4.27
C LEU A 189 16.02 5.59 5.77
N GLY A 190 17.16 5.08 6.24
CA GLY A 190 17.39 4.68 7.63
C GLY A 190 16.56 3.47 8.06
N VAL A 191 16.28 2.54 7.13
CA VAL A 191 15.45 1.34 7.36
C VAL A 191 16.20 0.07 6.97
N LYS A 192 15.66 -1.08 7.38
CA LYS A 192 16.18 -2.40 7.04
C LYS A 192 15.04 -3.38 6.76
N THR A 193 15.35 -4.51 6.15
CA THR A 193 14.39 -5.61 5.96
C THR A 193 13.71 -5.99 7.28
N GLY A 194 12.38 -6.09 7.23
CA GLY A 194 11.55 -6.43 8.39
C GLY A 194 11.00 -5.19 9.13
N ASP A 195 11.53 -4.00 8.90
CA ASP A 195 10.97 -2.78 9.46
C ASP A 195 9.58 -2.52 8.90
N LEU A 196 8.72 -1.92 9.72
CA LEU A 196 7.42 -1.42 9.32
C LEU A 196 7.47 0.11 9.21
N CYS A 197 6.88 0.65 8.17
CA CYS A 197 6.85 2.08 7.94
C CYS A 197 5.44 2.58 7.61
N ARG A 198 5.32 3.91 7.58
CA ARG A 198 4.14 4.62 7.10
C ARG A 198 4.44 5.30 5.79
N ILE A 199 3.48 5.25 4.89
CA ILE A 199 3.53 5.95 3.61
C ILE A 199 2.24 6.73 3.39
N ARG A 200 2.35 7.83 2.65
CA ARG A 200 1.19 8.63 2.22
C ARG A 200 1.07 8.60 0.71
N LEU A 201 -0.12 8.30 0.22
CA LEU A 201 -0.52 8.57 -1.15
C LEU A 201 -1.32 9.86 -1.19
N LYS A 202 -0.89 10.80 -2.03
CA LYS A 202 -1.60 12.06 -2.30
C LYS A 202 -2.54 11.85 -3.49
N GLY A 203 -3.60 12.61 -3.58
CA GLY A 203 -4.58 12.54 -4.66
C GLY A 203 -5.97 12.91 -4.17
N ASP A 204 -7.00 12.55 -4.93
CA ASP A 204 -8.40 12.89 -4.60
C ASP A 204 -8.91 12.18 -3.32
N LYS A 205 -8.31 11.05 -2.99
CA LYS A 205 -8.57 10.29 -1.76
C LYS A 205 -7.28 10.08 -0.99
N PRO A 206 -6.68 11.12 -0.39
CA PRO A 206 -5.40 11.01 0.29
C PRO A 206 -5.49 10.02 1.45
N THR A 207 -4.51 9.12 1.54
CA THR A 207 -4.53 8.03 2.51
C THR A 207 -3.12 7.80 3.05
N ILE A 208 -3.04 7.51 4.34
CA ILE A 208 -1.81 7.01 4.97
C ILE A 208 -1.99 5.51 5.20
N PHE A 209 -1.06 4.73 4.65
CA PHE A 209 -0.95 3.31 4.96
C PHE A 209 0.11 3.11 6.03
N GLU A 210 -0.26 2.37 7.06
CA GLU A 210 0.62 1.89 8.13
C GLU A 210 0.98 0.42 7.89
N ASN A 211 1.93 -0.10 8.67
CA ASN A 211 2.39 -1.49 8.56
C ASN A 211 2.87 -1.86 7.15
N VAL A 212 3.54 -0.94 6.46
CA VAL A 212 4.16 -1.22 5.16
C VAL A 212 5.51 -1.86 5.39
N LEU A 213 5.66 -3.13 5.01
CA LEU A 213 6.86 -3.92 5.26
C LEU A 213 8.01 -3.51 4.35
N ILE A 214 9.19 -3.28 4.91
CA ILE A 214 10.42 -3.07 4.15
C ILE A 214 11.04 -4.42 3.76
N ARG A 215 11.33 -4.58 2.47
CA ARG A 215 12.05 -5.74 1.93
C ARG A 215 13.22 -5.25 1.09
N THR A 216 14.42 -5.68 1.40
CA THR A 216 15.63 -5.25 0.70
C THR A 216 16.30 -6.41 -0.04
N HIS A 217 16.86 -6.09 -1.17
CA HIS A 217 17.74 -6.95 -1.94
C HIS A 217 18.61 -6.11 -2.87
N LYS A 218 19.88 -6.47 -3.05
CA LYS A 218 20.85 -5.70 -3.82
C LYS A 218 20.44 -5.34 -5.26
N SER A 219 19.61 -6.18 -5.90
CA SER A 219 19.15 -5.98 -7.28
C SER A 219 17.79 -5.29 -7.39
N TRP A 220 17.08 -5.08 -6.27
CA TRP A 220 15.73 -4.54 -6.32
C TRP A 220 15.71 -3.02 -6.53
N LYS A 221 14.69 -2.59 -7.23
CA LYS A 221 14.38 -1.17 -7.44
C LYS A 221 13.36 -0.70 -6.43
N LEU A 222 13.49 0.55 -6.00
CA LEU A 222 12.59 1.17 -5.06
C LEU A 222 11.15 1.20 -5.62
N GLN A 223 10.22 0.49 -4.98
CA GLN A 223 8.81 0.44 -5.38
C GLN A 223 7.93 0.03 -4.20
N LEU A 224 6.85 0.79 -3.99
CA LEU A 224 5.75 0.41 -3.11
C LEU A 224 4.84 -0.58 -3.82
N HIS A 225 4.42 -1.63 -3.13
CA HIS A 225 3.44 -2.60 -3.61
C HIS A 225 2.18 -2.54 -2.77
N LEU A 226 1.06 -2.25 -3.41
CA LEU A 226 -0.30 -2.35 -2.87
C LEU A 226 -1.11 -3.28 -3.75
N ASP A 227 -2.11 -3.95 -3.17
CA ASP A 227 -3.05 -4.72 -3.97
C ASP A 227 -4.08 -3.81 -4.68
N THR A 228 -4.96 -4.39 -5.48
CA THR A 228 -5.96 -3.64 -6.24
C THR A 228 -7.01 -2.96 -5.35
N ASP A 229 -7.38 -3.54 -4.22
CA ASP A 229 -8.37 -2.96 -3.30
C ASP A 229 -7.77 -1.73 -2.59
N GLU A 230 -6.51 -1.83 -2.14
CA GLU A 230 -5.77 -0.72 -1.52
C GLU A 230 -5.56 0.44 -2.51
N ALA A 231 -5.15 0.13 -3.74
CA ALA A 231 -4.97 1.14 -4.78
C ALA A 231 -6.30 1.82 -5.16
N ASN A 232 -7.39 1.05 -5.29
CA ASN A 232 -8.71 1.58 -5.57
C ASN A 232 -9.27 2.45 -4.44
N ALA A 233 -8.98 2.11 -3.18
CA ALA A 233 -9.39 2.92 -2.03
C ALA A 233 -8.81 4.34 -2.08
N THR A 234 -7.61 4.49 -2.65
CA THR A 234 -6.92 5.78 -2.80
C THR A 234 -7.16 6.46 -4.14
N GLY A 235 -7.75 5.75 -5.12
CA GLY A 235 -7.84 6.20 -6.51
C GLY A 235 -6.47 6.27 -7.22
N SER A 236 -5.47 5.52 -6.73
CA SER A 236 -4.10 5.57 -7.24
C SER A 236 -3.87 4.55 -8.35
N LEU A 237 -2.97 4.89 -9.26
CA LEU A 237 -2.54 4.05 -10.39
C LEU A 237 -1.06 3.69 -10.27
N CYS A 238 -0.61 2.69 -11.04
CA CYS A 238 0.81 2.41 -11.15
C CYS A 238 1.60 3.67 -11.52
N GLY A 239 2.71 3.92 -10.82
CA GLY A 239 3.54 5.10 -11.00
C GLY A 239 3.15 6.31 -10.16
N THR A 240 1.98 6.30 -9.47
CA THR A 240 1.65 7.32 -8.46
C THR A 240 2.77 7.38 -7.43
N GLN A 241 3.19 8.59 -7.06
CA GLN A 241 4.27 8.79 -6.12
C GLN A 241 3.75 8.78 -4.69
N ALA A 242 4.33 7.92 -3.88
CA ALA A 242 4.06 7.82 -2.45
C ALA A 242 5.14 8.56 -1.66
N GLU A 243 4.74 9.22 -0.59
CA GLU A 243 5.62 9.90 0.35
C GLU A 243 5.98 8.97 1.50
N PHE A 244 7.27 8.83 1.79
CA PHE A 244 7.76 8.06 2.93
C PHE A 244 7.65 8.89 4.21
N LEU A 245 6.85 8.44 5.18
CA LEU A 245 6.60 9.17 6.43
C LEU A 245 7.48 8.70 7.59
N GLY A 246 8.32 7.70 7.36
CA GLY A 246 9.23 7.17 8.36
C GLY A 246 8.83 5.80 8.89
N LYS A 247 9.75 5.25 9.70
CA LYS A 247 9.58 3.98 10.41
C LYS A 247 8.58 4.14 11.56
N MET A 248 7.85 3.06 11.85
CA MET A 248 6.94 2.95 13.00
C MET A 248 7.70 2.52 14.25
#